data_cd28e1ae4b97abf6b679ced7b9299d6c
#
_entry.id   cd28e1ae4b97abf6b679ced7b9299d6c
#
_cell.length_a   1.000
_cell.length_b   1.000
_cell.length_c   1.000
_cell.angle_alpha   90.00
_cell.angle_beta   90.00
_cell.angle_gamma   90.00
#
_symmetry.space_group_name_H-M   'P 1'
#
loop_
_entity.id
_entity.type
_entity.pdbx_description
1 polymer ?
#
loop_
_entity_poly.entity_id
_entity_poly.type
_entity_poly.pdbx_seq_one_letter_code
_entity_poly.pdbx_strand_id
1 'polypeptide(L)'
;MRKIGILEDDAALARELKYFLETNGYEVQSFPVEEYEEKSEEELIVLLVESGCHLLLLDIGLPGFDGLHLLREFCKESETPVIMITSQNTELTELMSIHNGADDFLTKPFAPQILLARMEAVMKRAYKEVRTQDVQHVFCRKGEEAGRKFVLELSKGRIVCGDKQAELSKNELQLLQVLVKKQGGIVSRDELMNTLWDNCMFVDDNTLTVNVTRLKGKLESIGVEGAIMTKRGMGYQLL
;
A
#
# COMPACT_ATOMS: atom_id res chain seq x y z
N MET A 1 15.14 11.96 9.68
CA MET A 1 14.94 12.49 8.32
C MET A 1 14.50 11.30 7.47
N ARG A 2 13.55 11.44 6.53
CA ARG A 2 13.14 10.31 5.68
C ARG A 2 14.14 10.17 4.54
N LYS A 3 14.54 8.95 4.25
CA LYS A 3 15.55 8.61 3.24
C LYS A 3 14.86 8.13 1.96
N ILE A 4 15.23 8.70 0.83
CA ILE A 4 14.69 8.40 -0.51
C ILE A 4 15.77 7.72 -1.33
N GLY A 5 15.46 6.57 -1.90
CA GLY A 5 16.29 5.91 -2.91
C GLY A 5 15.94 6.41 -4.31
N ILE A 6 16.93 6.60 -5.15
CA ILE A 6 16.77 6.93 -6.57
C ILE A 6 17.57 5.95 -7.40
N LEU A 7 16.89 5.14 -8.20
CA LEU A 7 17.48 4.28 -9.23
C LEU A 7 17.02 4.80 -10.60
N GLU A 8 17.90 5.53 -11.27
CA GLU A 8 17.65 6.30 -12.48
C GLU A 8 18.93 6.28 -13.34
N ASP A 9 18.82 5.98 -14.64
CA ASP A 9 19.95 5.94 -15.56
C ASP A 9 20.36 7.32 -16.08
N ASP A 10 19.43 8.27 -16.18
CA ASP A 10 19.77 9.67 -16.49
C ASP A 10 20.45 10.34 -15.29
N ALA A 11 21.78 10.34 -15.31
CA ALA A 11 22.58 10.96 -14.25
C ALA A 11 22.31 12.47 -14.05
N ALA A 12 21.80 13.18 -15.07
CA ALA A 12 21.43 14.59 -14.94
C ALA A 12 20.13 14.73 -14.16
N LEU A 13 19.12 13.94 -14.51
CA LEU A 13 17.84 13.87 -13.81
C LEU A 13 18.03 13.39 -12.36
N ALA A 14 18.81 12.33 -12.15
CA ALA A 14 19.11 11.82 -10.80
C ALA A 14 19.73 12.91 -9.90
N ARG A 15 20.68 13.70 -10.41
CA ARG A 15 21.30 14.83 -9.67
C ARG A 15 20.31 15.95 -9.40
N GLU A 16 19.47 16.31 -10.38
CA GLU A 16 18.45 17.34 -10.22
C GLU A 16 17.44 16.94 -9.13
N LEU A 17 16.94 15.70 -9.20
CA LEU A 17 16.02 15.16 -8.21
C LEU A 17 16.64 15.10 -6.82
N LYS A 18 17.88 14.62 -6.72
CA LYS A 18 18.63 14.59 -5.46
C LYS A 18 18.71 15.99 -4.84
N TYR A 19 19.19 16.97 -5.59
CA TYR A 19 19.30 18.34 -5.10
C TYR A 19 17.96 18.92 -4.66
N PHE A 20 16.91 18.70 -5.47
CA PHE A 20 15.57 19.18 -5.17
C PHE A 20 15.03 18.55 -3.88
N LEU A 21 15.16 17.23 -3.72
CA LEU A 21 14.64 16.51 -2.55
C LEU A 21 15.43 16.84 -1.27
N GLU A 22 16.75 16.96 -1.35
CA GLU A 22 17.59 17.39 -0.23
C GLU A 22 17.21 18.80 0.24
N THR A 23 16.95 19.72 -0.69
CA THR A 23 16.45 21.08 -0.38
C THR A 23 15.10 21.07 0.31
N ASN A 24 14.27 20.05 0.07
CA ASN A 24 12.97 19.85 0.71
C ASN A 24 13.04 18.97 1.99
N GLY A 25 14.23 18.72 2.54
CA GLY A 25 14.43 18.11 3.85
C GLY A 25 14.45 16.58 3.85
N TYR A 26 14.69 15.95 2.72
CA TYR A 26 14.89 14.50 2.61
C TYR A 26 16.39 14.16 2.64
N GLU A 27 16.72 12.97 3.07
CA GLU A 27 18.00 12.33 2.82
C GLU A 27 17.88 11.56 1.50
N VAL A 28 18.86 11.65 0.60
CA VAL A 28 18.77 11.01 -0.71
C VAL A 28 19.96 10.10 -0.96
N GLN A 29 19.69 8.84 -1.24
CA GLN A 29 20.66 7.87 -1.74
C GLN A 29 20.38 7.60 -3.22
N SER A 30 21.31 8.00 -4.09
CA SER A 30 21.29 7.63 -5.50
C SER A 30 22.00 6.30 -5.70
N PHE A 31 21.48 5.50 -6.61
CA PHE A 31 22.04 4.24 -7.08
C PHE A 31 22.40 4.41 -8.57
N PRO A 32 23.64 4.88 -8.90
CA PRO A 32 24.05 5.07 -10.29
C PRO A 32 24.08 3.71 -11.00
N VAL A 33 23.33 3.58 -12.09
CA VAL A 33 23.17 2.28 -12.79
C VAL A 33 24.50 1.72 -13.28
N GLU A 34 25.41 2.61 -13.68
CA GLU A 34 26.76 2.25 -14.17
C GLU A 34 27.60 1.48 -13.13
N GLU A 35 27.34 1.69 -11.84
CA GLU A 35 28.03 0.98 -10.75
C GLU A 35 27.48 -0.46 -10.57
N TYR A 36 26.36 -0.77 -11.23
CA TYR A 36 25.65 -2.04 -11.06
C TYR A 36 25.52 -2.86 -12.35
N GLU A 37 26.04 -2.37 -13.48
CA GLU A 37 25.99 -3.08 -14.78
C GLU A 37 26.61 -4.50 -14.74
N GLU A 38 27.61 -4.71 -13.88
CA GLU A 38 28.26 -6.02 -13.70
C GLU A 38 27.60 -6.88 -12.60
N LYS A 39 26.60 -6.35 -11.88
CA LYS A 39 25.92 -7.05 -10.80
C LYS A 39 24.70 -7.81 -11.32
N SER A 40 24.36 -8.88 -10.61
CA SER A 40 23.08 -9.55 -10.86
C SER A 40 21.91 -8.71 -10.33
N GLU A 41 20.73 -8.98 -10.85
CA GLU A 41 19.51 -8.31 -10.41
C GLU A 41 19.23 -8.60 -8.92
N GLU A 42 19.53 -9.81 -8.44
CA GLU A 42 19.41 -10.21 -7.04
C GLU A 42 20.33 -9.38 -6.14
N GLU A 43 21.57 -9.14 -6.57
CA GLU A 43 22.53 -8.29 -5.81
C GLU A 43 22.04 -6.85 -5.72
N LEU A 44 21.44 -6.33 -6.80
CA LEU A 44 20.85 -4.99 -6.80
C LEU A 44 19.64 -4.91 -5.86
N ILE A 45 18.75 -5.91 -5.86
CA ILE A 45 17.61 -5.97 -4.94
C ILE A 45 18.09 -5.97 -3.49
N VAL A 46 19.08 -6.78 -3.15
CA VAL A 46 19.64 -6.81 -1.80
C VAL A 46 20.16 -5.44 -1.39
N LEU A 47 20.90 -4.75 -2.25
CA LEU A 47 21.40 -3.40 -2.00
C LEU A 47 20.27 -2.38 -1.77
N LEU A 48 19.22 -2.44 -2.57
CA LEU A 48 18.06 -1.57 -2.43
C LEU A 48 17.33 -1.83 -1.10
N VAL A 49 17.14 -3.08 -0.72
CA VAL A 49 16.51 -3.47 0.55
C VAL A 49 17.37 -3.04 1.75
N GLU A 50 18.67 -3.33 1.73
CA GLU A 50 19.62 -2.97 2.80
C GLU A 50 19.84 -1.46 2.92
N SER A 51 19.53 -0.69 1.89
CA SER A 51 19.65 0.77 1.91
C SER A 51 18.84 1.42 3.01
N GLY A 52 17.75 0.77 3.47
CA GLY A 52 16.84 1.29 4.47
C GLY A 52 16.10 2.56 4.01
N CYS A 53 15.88 2.72 2.71
CA CYS A 53 15.11 3.82 2.16
C CYS A 53 13.64 3.73 2.60
N HIS A 54 13.01 4.90 2.78
CA HIS A 54 11.59 5.01 3.14
C HIS A 54 10.70 5.14 1.90
N LEU A 55 11.26 5.36 0.74
CA LEU A 55 10.60 5.36 -0.55
C LEU A 55 11.67 5.17 -1.63
N LEU A 56 11.35 4.38 -2.64
CA LEU A 56 12.18 4.17 -3.82
C LEU A 56 11.54 4.86 -5.03
N LEU A 57 12.34 5.68 -5.71
CA LEU A 57 12.04 6.17 -7.06
C LEU A 57 12.76 5.25 -8.04
N LEU A 58 12.03 4.58 -8.91
CA LEU A 58 12.55 3.55 -9.80
C LEU A 58 12.18 3.85 -11.25
N ASP A 59 13.18 4.02 -12.11
CA ASP A 59 12.94 4.07 -13.56
C ASP A 59 12.64 2.69 -14.12
N ILE A 60 11.74 2.62 -15.08
CA ILE A 60 11.46 1.40 -15.86
C ILE A 60 12.57 1.16 -16.89
N GLY A 61 13.11 2.22 -17.45
CA GLY A 61 14.01 2.20 -18.63
C GLY A 61 15.47 1.94 -18.30
N LEU A 62 15.77 1.15 -17.28
CA LEU A 62 17.14 0.89 -16.84
C LEU A 62 17.91 0.03 -17.84
N PRO A 63 19.09 0.46 -18.31
CA PRO A 63 19.93 -0.38 -19.18
C PRO A 63 20.39 -1.63 -18.42
N GLY A 64 20.27 -2.76 -19.09
CA GLY A 64 20.66 -4.07 -18.53
C GLY A 64 19.70 -4.72 -17.55
N PHE A 65 18.64 -4.02 -17.13
CA PHE A 65 17.64 -4.53 -16.18
C PHE A 65 16.23 -4.40 -16.73
N ASP A 66 15.34 -5.34 -16.39
CA ASP A 66 13.91 -5.19 -16.59
C ASP A 66 13.32 -4.50 -15.35
N GLY A 67 13.03 -3.19 -15.46
CA GLY A 67 12.53 -2.40 -14.33
C GLY A 67 11.22 -2.91 -13.74
N LEU A 68 10.35 -3.57 -14.53
CA LEU A 68 9.12 -4.16 -14.02
C LEU A 68 9.39 -5.47 -13.26
N HIS A 69 10.36 -6.27 -13.73
CA HIS A 69 10.81 -7.46 -13.02
C HIS A 69 11.47 -7.08 -11.70
N LEU A 70 12.39 -6.10 -11.74
CA LEU A 70 13.06 -5.57 -10.55
C LEU A 70 12.07 -5.05 -9.52
N LEU A 71 11.06 -4.30 -9.94
CA LEU A 71 9.96 -3.84 -9.07
C LEU A 71 9.28 -5.01 -8.38
N ARG A 72 8.87 -6.03 -9.14
CA ARG A 72 8.13 -7.17 -8.61
C ARG A 72 8.95 -7.94 -7.58
N GLU A 73 10.23 -8.19 -7.86
CA GLU A 73 11.09 -8.93 -6.94
C GLU A 73 11.43 -8.08 -5.70
N PHE A 74 11.69 -6.77 -5.86
CA PHE A 74 11.89 -5.86 -4.74
C PHE A 74 10.67 -5.81 -3.80
N CYS A 75 9.45 -5.75 -4.35
CA CYS A 75 8.21 -5.73 -3.55
C CYS A 75 7.91 -7.06 -2.83
N LYS A 76 8.58 -8.16 -3.18
CA LYS A 76 8.50 -9.41 -2.40
C LYS A 76 9.37 -9.37 -1.15
N GLU A 77 10.51 -8.69 -1.23
CA GLU A 77 11.54 -8.64 -0.18
C GLU A 77 11.40 -7.39 0.72
N SER A 78 10.64 -6.39 0.29
CA SER A 78 10.51 -5.10 1.00
C SER A 78 9.10 -4.55 0.97
N GLU A 79 8.66 -3.95 2.08
CA GLU A 79 7.44 -3.15 2.16
C GLU A 79 7.68 -1.66 1.86
N THR A 80 8.90 -1.29 1.45
CA THR A 80 9.24 0.07 1.07
C THR A 80 8.41 0.49 -0.15
N PRO A 81 7.65 1.59 -0.06
CA PRO A 81 6.82 2.04 -1.18
C PRO A 81 7.69 2.46 -2.37
N VAL A 82 7.17 2.19 -3.56
CA VAL A 82 7.85 2.46 -4.83
C VAL A 82 7.01 3.39 -5.70
N ILE A 83 7.63 4.47 -6.19
CA ILE A 83 7.08 5.29 -7.28
C ILE A 83 7.88 4.97 -8.54
N MET A 84 7.18 4.46 -9.56
CA MET A 84 7.79 4.25 -10.87
C MET A 84 7.89 5.55 -11.64
N ILE A 85 9.04 5.78 -12.27
CA ILE A 85 9.27 6.95 -13.15
C ILE A 85 9.63 6.40 -14.53
N THR A 86 9.05 6.93 -15.61
CA THR A 86 9.34 6.41 -16.95
C THR A 86 9.06 7.40 -18.06
N SER A 87 9.78 7.26 -19.17
CA SER A 87 9.48 7.93 -20.43
C SER A 87 8.42 7.21 -21.26
N GLN A 88 8.08 5.96 -20.89
CA GLN A 88 7.09 5.15 -21.61
C GLN A 88 5.68 5.48 -21.11
N ASN A 89 5.00 6.38 -21.81
CA ASN A 89 3.63 6.76 -21.47
C ASN A 89 2.63 5.88 -22.23
N THR A 90 2.47 4.64 -21.81
CA THR A 90 1.39 3.77 -22.28
C THR A 90 0.51 3.34 -21.11
N GLU A 91 -0.81 3.29 -21.33
CA GLU A 91 -1.76 2.76 -20.33
C GLU A 91 -1.35 1.36 -19.84
N LEU A 92 -0.77 0.55 -20.75
CA LEU A 92 -0.30 -0.79 -20.43
C LEU A 92 0.88 -0.78 -19.46
N THR A 93 1.84 0.14 -19.64
CA THR A 93 3.02 0.25 -18.76
C THR A 93 2.60 0.71 -17.37
N GLU A 94 1.66 1.65 -17.27
CA GLU A 94 1.09 2.10 -16.00
C GLU A 94 0.37 0.96 -15.28
N LEU A 95 -0.51 0.24 -15.98
CA LEU A 95 -1.21 -0.93 -15.44
C LEU A 95 -0.25 -2.02 -14.96
N MET A 96 0.79 -2.33 -15.74
CA MET A 96 1.79 -3.32 -15.36
C MET A 96 2.60 -2.91 -14.14
N SER A 97 2.96 -1.62 -14.03
CA SER A 97 3.69 -1.11 -12.86
C SER A 97 2.88 -1.27 -11.57
N ILE A 98 1.62 -0.87 -11.59
CA ILE A 98 0.71 -1.00 -10.45
C ILE A 98 0.45 -2.48 -10.13
N HIS A 99 0.26 -3.33 -11.15
CA HIS A 99 0.05 -4.77 -10.96
C HIS A 99 1.26 -5.45 -10.30
N ASN A 100 2.48 -4.99 -10.62
CA ASN A 100 3.72 -5.50 -10.05
C ASN A 100 4.08 -4.91 -8.66
N GLY A 101 3.25 -4.02 -8.11
CA GLY A 101 3.37 -3.56 -6.73
C GLY A 101 3.80 -2.11 -6.55
N ALA A 102 3.90 -1.30 -7.61
CA ALA A 102 4.14 0.13 -7.47
C ALA A 102 3.01 0.83 -6.70
N ASP A 103 3.36 1.77 -5.84
CA ASP A 103 2.41 2.59 -5.08
C ASP A 103 1.92 3.82 -5.86
N ASP A 104 2.70 4.28 -6.83
CA ASP A 104 2.34 5.35 -7.77
C ASP A 104 3.22 5.27 -9.03
N PHE A 105 2.85 6.05 -10.03
CA PHE A 105 3.50 6.09 -11.32
C PHE A 105 3.59 7.53 -11.83
N LEU A 106 4.72 7.91 -12.42
CA LEU A 106 4.96 9.25 -12.93
C LEU A 106 5.66 9.22 -14.29
N THR A 107 5.06 9.88 -15.28
CA THR A 107 5.59 9.94 -16.65
C THR A 107 6.53 11.11 -16.84
N LYS A 108 7.69 10.90 -17.43
CA LYS A 108 8.63 11.95 -17.88
C LYS A 108 8.11 12.62 -19.17
N PRO A 109 8.25 13.96 -19.31
CA PRO A 109 8.76 14.91 -18.33
C PRO A 109 7.72 15.31 -17.27
N PHE A 110 8.15 15.59 -16.03
CA PHE A 110 7.30 16.04 -14.95
C PHE A 110 7.92 17.22 -14.19
N ALA A 111 7.08 18.00 -13.53
CA ALA A 111 7.56 19.03 -12.62
C ALA A 111 7.97 18.40 -11.27
N PRO A 112 9.14 18.73 -10.70
CA PRO A 112 9.59 18.18 -9.41
C PRO A 112 8.59 18.36 -8.26
N GLN A 113 7.78 19.42 -8.29
CA GLN A 113 6.73 19.67 -7.30
C GLN A 113 5.61 18.62 -7.36
N ILE A 114 5.32 18.07 -8.55
CA ILE A 114 4.33 16.98 -8.72
C ILE A 114 4.88 15.70 -8.10
N LEU A 115 6.16 15.39 -8.34
CA LEU A 115 6.82 14.26 -7.69
C LEU A 115 6.78 14.39 -6.17
N LEU A 116 7.14 15.57 -5.63
CA LEU A 116 7.12 15.83 -4.19
C LEU A 116 5.72 15.57 -3.58
N ALA A 117 4.67 16.11 -4.20
CA ALA A 117 3.31 15.92 -3.73
C ALA A 117 2.88 14.43 -3.74
N ARG A 118 3.28 13.67 -4.78
CA ARG A 118 3.03 12.23 -4.89
C ARG A 118 3.81 11.44 -3.84
N MET A 119 5.09 11.74 -3.66
CA MET A 119 5.92 11.14 -2.61
C MET A 119 5.32 11.36 -1.22
N GLU A 120 4.88 12.58 -0.91
CA GLU A 120 4.21 12.87 0.38
C GLU A 120 2.92 12.08 0.55
N ALA A 121 2.11 11.97 -0.51
CA ALA A 121 0.88 11.19 -0.48
C ALA A 121 1.15 9.68 -0.28
N VAL A 122 2.13 9.12 -1.01
CA VAL A 122 2.54 7.72 -0.89
C VAL A 122 3.11 7.45 0.51
N MET A 123 4.07 8.26 0.96
CA MET A 123 4.66 8.11 2.29
C MET A 123 3.64 8.31 3.42
N LYS A 124 2.70 9.23 3.26
CA LYS A 124 1.61 9.40 4.23
C LYS A 124 0.72 8.16 4.30
N ARG A 125 0.53 7.43 3.21
CA ARG A 125 -0.24 6.17 3.18
C ARG A 125 0.57 5.02 3.78
N ALA A 126 1.83 4.86 3.34
CA ALA A 126 2.72 3.77 3.76
C ALA A 126 3.16 3.92 5.22
N TYR A 127 3.55 5.13 5.61
CA TYR A 127 4.01 5.47 6.95
C TYR A 127 3.01 6.34 7.68
N LYS A 128 1.72 6.22 7.38
CA LYS A 128 0.77 6.80 8.31
C LYS A 128 1.27 6.40 9.69
N GLU A 129 1.76 7.37 10.46
CA GLU A 129 1.75 7.21 11.90
C GLU A 129 0.33 6.82 12.22
N VAL A 130 0.14 5.52 12.35
CA VAL A 130 -1.04 5.02 12.98
C VAL A 130 -0.97 5.70 14.32
N ARG A 131 -1.74 6.78 14.51
CA ARG A 131 -2.14 7.16 15.86
C ARG A 131 -2.79 5.88 16.35
N THR A 132 -1.96 5.06 16.98
CA THR A 132 -2.23 3.73 17.47
C THR A 132 -3.14 3.86 18.69
N GLN A 133 -4.38 4.18 18.41
CA GLN A 133 -5.44 3.72 19.26
C GLN A 133 -5.94 2.45 18.60
N ASP A 134 -5.51 1.33 19.14
CA ASP A 134 -6.13 0.05 18.83
C ASP A 134 -7.63 0.25 18.97
N VAL A 135 -8.34 0.08 17.86
CA VAL A 135 -9.77 0.39 17.84
C VAL A 135 -10.50 -0.78 18.45
N GLN A 136 -11.01 -0.60 19.65
CA GLN A 136 -11.91 -1.58 20.28
C GLN A 136 -13.30 -1.42 19.69
N HIS A 137 -13.82 -2.47 19.10
CA HIS A 137 -15.19 -2.54 18.64
C HIS A 137 -15.98 -3.59 19.43
N VAL A 138 -17.15 -3.20 19.92
CA VAL A 138 -18.05 -4.11 20.62
C VAL A 138 -19.06 -4.63 19.63
N PHE A 139 -18.99 -5.91 19.34
CA PHE A 139 -19.94 -6.61 18.51
C PHE A 139 -21.06 -7.19 19.37
N CYS A 140 -22.32 -6.83 19.08
CA CYS A 140 -23.48 -7.40 19.76
C CYS A 140 -24.31 -8.20 18.76
N ARG A 141 -24.35 -9.52 18.91
CA ARG A 141 -25.26 -10.36 18.15
C ARG A 141 -26.67 -10.22 18.75
N LYS A 142 -27.70 -10.10 17.92
CA LYS A 142 -29.10 -10.10 18.36
C LYS A 142 -29.40 -11.37 19.19
N GLY A 143 -29.66 -11.22 20.50
CA GLY A 143 -29.98 -12.33 21.41
C GLY A 143 -28.86 -12.72 22.39
N GLU A 144 -27.67 -12.11 22.33
CA GLU A 144 -26.61 -12.29 23.35
C GLU A 144 -26.57 -11.07 24.26
N GLU A 145 -26.71 -11.27 25.58
CA GLU A 145 -26.65 -10.20 26.60
C GLU A 145 -25.24 -9.63 26.79
N ALA A 146 -24.21 -10.34 26.37
CA ALA A 146 -22.82 -9.89 26.41
C ALA A 146 -22.24 -9.84 24.97
N GLY A 147 -22.14 -8.65 24.42
CA GLY A 147 -21.47 -8.44 23.13
C GLY A 147 -20.03 -8.90 23.16
N ARG A 148 -19.58 -9.61 22.12
CA ARG A 148 -18.16 -9.97 21.98
C ARG A 148 -17.38 -8.74 21.52
N LYS A 149 -16.25 -8.49 22.17
CA LYS A 149 -15.35 -7.40 21.83
C LYS A 149 -14.22 -7.95 20.99
N PHE A 150 -13.94 -7.31 19.88
CA PHE A 150 -12.68 -7.51 19.20
C PHE A 150 -11.86 -6.21 19.17
N VAL A 151 -10.55 -6.36 19.12
CA VAL A 151 -9.60 -5.25 19.00
C VAL A 151 -8.98 -5.33 17.61
N LEU A 152 -9.03 -4.22 16.88
CA LEU A 152 -8.31 -4.05 15.63
C LEU A 152 -6.97 -3.39 15.95
N GLU A 153 -5.90 -4.20 15.96
CA GLU A 153 -4.53 -3.72 16.15
C GLU A 153 -3.98 -3.23 14.81
N LEU A 154 -4.18 -1.95 14.54
CA LEU A 154 -3.79 -1.34 13.27
C LEU A 154 -2.28 -1.41 13.02
N SER A 155 -1.49 -1.24 14.07
CA SER A 155 -0.03 -1.29 14.01
C SER A 155 0.55 -2.66 13.66
N LYS A 156 -0.23 -3.71 13.91
CA LYS A 156 0.17 -5.10 13.68
C LYS A 156 -0.61 -5.76 12.55
N GLY A 157 -1.53 -5.03 11.91
CA GLY A 157 -2.33 -5.56 10.81
C GLY A 157 -3.20 -6.75 11.19
N ARG A 158 -3.70 -6.83 12.43
CA ARG A 158 -4.44 -7.99 12.92
C ARG A 158 -5.68 -7.64 13.74
N ILE A 159 -6.56 -8.63 13.88
CA ILE A 159 -7.71 -8.60 14.79
C ILE A 159 -7.52 -9.60 15.91
N VAL A 160 -7.96 -9.23 17.13
CA VAL A 160 -7.84 -10.04 18.34
C VAL A 160 -9.20 -10.11 19.04
N CYS A 161 -9.62 -11.31 19.45
CA CYS A 161 -10.82 -11.53 20.23
C CYS A 161 -10.53 -12.60 21.31
N GLY A 162 -10.41 -12.17 22.58
CA GLY A 162 -9.91 -13.03 23.66
C GLY A 162 -8.50 -13.55 23.35
N ASP A 163 -8.33 -14.87 23.39
CA ASP A 163 -7.05 -15.53 23.09
C ASP A 163 -6.83 -15.83 21.59
N LYS A 164 -7.80 -15.49 20.74
CA LYS A 164 -7.72 -15.75 19.30
C LYS A 164 -7.32 -14.49 18.53
N GLN A 165 -6.50 -14.69 17.50
CA GLN A 165 -6.09 -13.61 16.61
C GLN A 165 -6.09 -14.07 15.15
N ALA A 166 -6.26 -13.13 14.22
CA ALA A 166 -6.11 -13.36 12.79
C ALA A 166 -5.43 -12.14 12.12
N GLU A 167 -4.45 -12.42 11.27
CA GLU A 167 -3.78 -11.38 10.46
C GLU A 167 -4.68 -10.94 9.31
N LEU A 168 -4.66 -9.65 9.02
CA LEU A 168 -5.38 -9.03 7.93
C LEU A 168 -4.42 -8.62 6.83
N SER A 169 -4.79 -8.89 5.59
CA SER A 169 -4.13 -8.23 4.46
C SER A 169 -4.41 -6.72 4.48
N LYS A 170 -3.62 -5.94 3.74
CA LYS A 170 -3.78 -4.49 3.62
C LYS A 170 -5.22 -4.10 3.25
N ASN A 171 -5.80 -4.78 2.26
CA ASN A 171 -7.17 -4.53 1.80
C ASN A 171 -8.22 -4.88 2.86
N GLU A 172 -8.07 -6.01 3.53
CA GLU A 172 -8.99 -6.43 4.61
C GLU A 172 -8.93 -5.48 5.80
N LEU A 173 -7.72 -5.00 6.15
CA LEU A 173 -7.51 -4.01 7.20
C LEU A 173 -8.21 -2.69 6.87
N GLN A 174 -8.06 -2.18 5.65
CA GLN A 174 -8.69 -0.94 5.19
C GLN A 174 -10.22 -1.06 5.18
N LEU A 175 -10.75 -2.16 4.66
CA LEU A 175 -12.20 -2.41 4.66
C LEU A 175 -12.76 -2.45 6.08
N LEU A 176 -12.10 -3.15 6.99
CA LEU A 176 -12.54 -3.23 8.39
C LEU A 176 -12.45 -1.87 9.09
N GLN A 177 -11.41 -1.07 8.82
CA GLN A 177 -11.30 0.29 9.37
C GLN A 177 -12.48 1.18 8.97
N VAL A 178 -12.89 1.16 7.71
CA VAL A 178 -14.02 1.97 7.22
C VAL A 178 -15.32 1.50 7.87
N LEU A 179 -15.53 0.19 7.95
CA LEU A 179 -16.71 -0.39 8.57
C LEU A 179 -16.80 -0.04 10.07
N VAL A 180 -15.69 -0.12 10.79
CA VAL A 180 -15.59 0.24 12.22
C VAL A 180 -15.87 1.73 12.43
N LYS A 181 -15.28 2.61 11.60
CA LYS A 181 -15.52 4.06 11.68
C LYS A 181 -16.97 4.46 11.49
N LYS A 182 -17.74 3.68 10.74
CA LYS A 182 -19.16 3.93 10.46
C LYS A 182 -20.08 3.54 11.64
N GLN A 183 -19.53 2.91 12.69
CA GLN A 183 -20.22 2.60 13.96
C GLN A 183 -21.62 1.98 13.76
N GLY A 184 -21.71 0.90 13.03
CA GLY A 184 -22.99 0.21 12.75
C GLY A 184 -23.81 0.84 11.61
N GLY A 185 -23.31 1.88 10.95
CA GLY A 185 -23.90 2.43 9.73
C GLY A 185 -23.60 1.55 8.51
N ILE A 186 -24.39 1.72 7.43
CA ILE A 186 -24.15 1.06 6.16
C ILE A 186 -23.05 1.83 5.42
N VAL A 187 -22.04 1.11 4.94
CA VAL A 187 -21.02 1.62 4.01
C VAL A 187 -21.38 1.15 2.61
N SER A 188 -21.49 2.09 1.66
CA SER A 188 -21.83 1.75 0.28
C SER A 188 -20.70 0.94 -0.39
N ARG A 189 -21.05 0.21 -1.47
CA ARG A 189 -20.04 -0.51 -2.25
C ARG A 189 -19.03 0.46 -2.86
N ASP A 190 -19.49 1.60 -3.38
CA ASP A 190 -18.63 2.63 -3.98
C ASP A 190 -17.67 3.23 -2.94
N GLU A 191 -18.12 3.50 -1.71
CA GLU A 191 -17.27 3.99 -0.62
C GLU A 191 -16.17 2.98 -0.26
N LEU A 192 -16.50 1.68 -0.22
CA LEU A 192 -15.54 0.62 0.03
C LEU A 192 -14.58 0.40 -1.16
N MET A 193 -15.09 0.44 -2.39
CA MET A 193 -14.27 0.36 -3.58
C MET A 193 -13.29 1.54 -3.67
N ASN A 194 -13.76 2.77 -3.42
CA ASN A 194 -12.90 3.95 -3.40
C ASN A 194 -11.80 3.83 -2.33
N THR A 195 -12.09 3.20 -1.20
CA THR A 195 -11.06 2.94 -0.17
C THR A 195 -9.99 1.96 -0.64
N LEU A 196 -10.35 0.99 -1.47
CA LEU A 196 -9.43 0.05 -2.10
C LEU A 196 -8.73 0.66 -3.32
N TRP A 197 -9.42 1.59 -4.03
CA TRP A 197 -8.91 2.29 -5.21
C TRP A 197 -7.72 3.20 -4.93
N ASP A 198 -7.58 3.73 -3.73
CA ASP A 198 -6.36 4.43 -3.32
C ASP A 198 -5.09 3.58 -3.48
N ASN A 199 -5.25 2.29 -3.84
CA ASN A 199 -4.15 1.34 -4.03
C ASN A 199 -4.17 0.55 -5.37
N CYS A 200 -5.25 0.62 -6.20
CA CYS A 200 -5.33 -0.11 -7.47
C CYS A 200 -6.32 0.57 -8.43
N MET A 201 -5.93 0.83 -9.67
CA MET A 201 -6.75 1.51 -10.70
C MET A 201 -7.98 0.74 -11.18
N PHE A 202 -8.14 -0.54 -10.83
CA PHE A 202 -9.33 -1.34 -11.16
C PHE A 202 -9.70 -2.30 -10.03
N VAL A 203 -10.47 -1.79 -9.07
CA VAL A 203 -11.21 -2.68 -8.15
C VAL A 203 -12.60 -2.88 -8.73
N ASP A 204 -12.84 -4.05 -9.31
CA ASP A 204 -14.17 -4.44 -9.73
C ASP A 204 -15.01 -4.92 -8.53
N ASP A 205 -16.31 -5.04 -8.76
CA ASP A 205 -17.27 -5.51 -7.75
C ASP A 205 -16.94 -6.93 -7.23
N ASN A 206 -16.25 -7.75 -8.04
CA ASN A 206 -15.81 -9.10 -7.66
C ASN A 206 -14.66 -9.02 -6.66
N THR A 207 -13.70 -8.14 -6.88
CA THR A 207 -12.57 -7.93 -5.98
C THR A 207 -13.03 -7.47 -4.60
N LEU A 208 -13.97 -6.53 -4.51
CA LEU A 208 -14.59 -6.14 -3.24
C LEU A 208 -15.28 -7.31 -2.56
N THR A 209 -16.08 -8.07 -3.30
CA THR A 209 -16.82 -9.20 -2.76
C THR A 209 -15.90 -10.30 -2.21
N VAL A 210 -14.80 -10.59 -2.90
CA VAL A 210 -13.79 -11.57 -2.46
C VAL A 210 -13.10 -11.10 -1.17
N ASN A 211 -12.67 -9.83 -1.10
CA ASN A 211 -12.02 -9.30 0.10
C ASN A 211 -12.96 -9.26 1.30
N VAL A 212 -14.23 -8.87 1.12
CA VAL A 212 -15.23 -8.91 2.19
C VAL A 212 -15.51 -10.34 2.65
N THR A 213 -15.56 -11.30 1.73
CA THR A 213 -15.78 -12.72 2.07
C THR A 213 -14.60 -13.26 2.89
N ARG A 214 -13.36 -12.95 2.51
CA ARG A 214 -12.16 -13.34 3.28
C ARG A 214 -12.15 -12.71 4.66
N LEU A 215 -12.49 -11.41 4.75
CA LEU A 215 -12.59 -10.70 6.02
C LEU A 215 -13.64 -11.32 6.96
N LYS A 216 -14.81 -11.69 6.43
CA LYS A 216 -15.84 -12.43 7.19
C LYS A 216 -15.30 -13.74 7.75
N GLY A 217 -14.64 -14.55 6.92
CA GLY A 217 -14.03 -15.82 7.36
C GLY A 217 -12.98 -15.64 8.46
N LYS A 218 -12.18 -14.57 8.40
CA LYS A 218 -11.19 -14.24 9.44
C LYS A 218 -11.86 -13.81 10.76
N LEU A 219 -12.92 -13.01 10.70
CA LEU A 219 -13.72 -12.66 11.88
C LEU A 219 -14.38 -13.91 12.50
N GLU A 220 -14.92 -14.80 11.68
CA GLU A 220 -15.50 -16.06 12.14
C GLU A 220 -14.44 -16.97 12.81
N SER A 221 -13.22 -17.04 12.26
CA SER A 221 -12.14 -17.86 12.82
C SER A 221 -11.74 -17.46 14.25
N ILE A 222 -11.90 -16.19 14.59
CA ILE A 222 -11.64 -15.68 15.97
C ILE A 222 -12.89 -15.67 16.85
N GLY A 223 -14.02 -16.21 16.35
CA GLY A 223 -15.28 -16.32 17.08
C GLY A 223 -16.21 -15.12 16.99
N VAL A 224 -15.95 -14.20 16.04
CA VAL A 224 -16.80 -13.02 15.75
C VAL A 224 -17.68 -13.31 14.52
N GLU A 225 -18.64 -14.22 14.69
CA GLU A 225 -19.53 -14.66 13.61
C GLU A 225 -20.61 -13.63 13.29
N GLY A 226 -20.89 -13.45 11.99
CA GLY A 226 -21.98 -12.59 11.51
C GLY A 226 -21.76 -11.09 11.74
N ALA A 227 -20.56 -10.66 12.10
CA ALA A 227 -20.24 -9.25 12.36
C ALA A 227 -20.50 -8.36 11.14
N ILE A 228 -20.20 -8.84 9.94
CA ILE A 228 -20.40 -8.06 8.71
C ILE A 228 -21.64 -8.58 7.98
N MET A 229 -22.67 -7.74 7.92
CA MET A 229 -23.90 -8.00 7.18
C MET A 229 -23.87 -7.39 5.77
N THR A 230 -24.32 -8.15 4.78
CA THR A 230 -24.58 -7.64 3.43
C THR A 230 -25.97 -7.03 3.36
N LYS A 231 -26.08 -5.76 3.01
CA LYS A 231 -27.33 -5.06 2.71
C LYS A 231 -27.50 -5.01 1.19
N ARG A 232 -28.41 -5.85 0.66
CA ARG A 232 -28.61 -5.96 -0.79
C ARG A 232 -28.86 -4.60 -1.43
N GLY A 233 -28.13 -4.28 -2.49
CA GLY A 233 -28.23 -3.02 -3.24
C GLY A 233 -27.70 -1.78 -2.49
N MET A 234 -27.24 -1.90 -1.24
CA MET A 234 -26.77 -0.77 -0.44
C MET A 234 -25.29 -0.85 -0.05
N GLY A 235 -24.78 -2.05 0.25
CA GLY A 235 -23.39 -2.21 0.70
C GLY A 235 -23.25 -3.19 1.86
N TYR A 236 -22.37 -2.84 2.81
CA TYR A 236 -22.03 -3.66 3.97
C TYR A 236 -22.16 -2.88 5.28
N GLN A 237 -22.46 -3.59 6.34
CA GLN A 237 -22.64 -3.03 7.68
C GLN A 237 -21.91 -3.90 8.70
N LEU A 238 -21.11 -3.29 9.55
CA LEU A 238 -20.57 -3.92 10.75
C LEU A 238 -21.57 -3.70 11.89
N LEU A 239 -21.96 -4.76 12.59
CA LEU A 239 -22.96 -4.72 13.66
C LEU A 239 -22.33 -4.32 14.98
#